data_dc1a0558975e88a9414aa72761084160
#
_entry.id   dc1a0558975e88a9414aa72761084160
#
_cell.length_a   1.000
_cell.length_b   1.000
_cell.length_c   1.000
_cell.angle_alpha   90.00
_cell.angle_beta   90.00
_cell.angle_gamma   90.00
#
_symmetry.space_group_name_H-M   'P 1'
#
loop_
_entity.id
_entity.type
_entity.pdbx_description
1 polymer ?
#
loop_
_entity_poly.entity_id
_entity_poly.type
_entity_poly.pdbx_seq_one_letter_code
_entity_poly.pdbx_strand_id
1 'polypeptide(L)'
;MRVLFVYPNHKGMNMLPTGIALLSACLKREGHKVKLFDTTYYNETTVIDGVQDKTDSDGTKIDKLMARPVKDGHHNVTVKYTNVFEDFHKEVLEFDPELIAMSCTEDMFRLGIQ
;
A
#
# COMPACT_ATOMS: atom_id res chain seq x y z
N MET A 1 3.69 -21.88 -8.18
CA MET A 1 3.22 -20.62 -8.78
C MET A 1 3.81 -19.43 -8.04
N ARG A 2 4.14 -18.35 -8.75
CA ARG A 2 4.55 -17.07 -8.17
C ARG A 2 3.35 -16.13 -8.15
N VAL A 3 2.97 -15.67 -6.97
CA VAL A 3 1.82 -14.79 -6.77
C VAL A 3 2.30 -13.44 -6.23
N LEU A 4 1.99 -12.36 -6.95
CA LEU A 4 2.24 -11.00 -6.51
C LEU A 4 0.91 -10.40 -6.02
N PHE A 5 0.83 -10.13 -4.72
CA PHE A 5 -0.25 -9.32 -4.18
C PHE A 5 0.06 -7.83 -4.35
N VAL A 6 -0.95 -7.09 -4.76
CA VAL A 6 -0.91 -5.62 -4.82
C VAL A 6 -1.88 -5.07 -3.80
N TYR A 7 -1.38 -4.18 -2.97
CA TYR A 7 -2.17 -3.49 -1.95
C TYR A 7 -2.09 -1.98 -2.15
N PRO A 8 -3.01 -1.41 -2.97
CA PRO A 8 -3.15 0.02 -3.09
C PRO A 8 -3.62 0.61 -1.78
N ASN A 9 -2.83 1.48 -1.18
CA ASN A 9 -3.15 2.13 0.08
C ASN A 9 -2.38 3.45 0.21
N HIS A 10 -2.87 4.36 1.06
CA HIS A 10 -2.22 5.63 1.38
C HIS A 10 -1.77 5.69 2.83
N LYS A 11 -0.73 6.45 3.06
CA LYS A 11 -0.29 6.80 4.42
C LYS A 11 -1.46 7.47 5.17
N GLY A 12 -1.78 6.95 6.35
CA GLY A 12 -2.85 7.47 7.19
C GLY A 12 -4.16 6.69 7.16
N MET A 13 -4.38 5.84 6.17
CA MET A 13 -5.57 4.98 6.15
C MET A 13 -5.53 3.86 7.19
N ASN A 14 -4.37 3.58 7.79
CA ASN A 14 -4.16 2.66 8.92
C ASN A 14 -4.86 1.30 8.79
N MET A 15 -5.04 0.82 7.58
CA MET A 15 -5.69 -0.46 7.33
C MET A 15 -4.64 -1.55 7.14
N LEU A 16 -4.79 -2.60 7.94
CA LEU A 16 -3.95 -3.78 7.80
C LEU A 16 -4.57 -4.73 6.77
N PRO A 17 -3.82 -5.21 5.79
CA PRO A 17 -4.32 -6.12 4.77
C PRO A 17 -4.45 -7.56 5.31
N THR A 18 -5.34 -7.77 6.27
CA THR A 18 -5.52 -9.07 6.95
C THR A 18 -5.89 -10.17 5.96
N GLY A 19 -6.70 -9.87 4.94
CA GLY A 19 -7.05 -10.81 3.88
C GLY A 19 -5.83 -11.27 3.08
N ILE A 20 -4.95 -10.33 2.69
CA ILE A 20 -3.69 -10.65 2.00
C ILE A 20 -2.78 -11.49 2.90
N ALA A 21 -2.69 -11.16 4.18
CA ALA A 21 -1.87 -11.92 5.12
C ALA A 21 -2.34 -13.38 5.22
N LEU A 22 -3.66 -13.61 5.36
CA LEU A 22 -4.24 -14.93 5.42
C LEU A 22 -4.02 -15.72 4.12
N LEU A 23 -4.35 -15.13 2.97
CA LEU A 23 -4.16 -15.76 1.66
C LEU A 23 -2.69 -16.08 1.39
N SER A 24 -1.78 -15.16 1.76
CA SER A 24 -0.34 -15.38 1.64
C SER A 24 0.13 -16.57 2.47
N ALA A 25 -0.39 -16.71 3.69
CA ALA A 25 -0.07 -17.84 4.56
C ALA A 25 -0.55 -19.17 3.96
N CYS A 26 -1.79 -19.21 3.44
CA CYS A 26 -2.34 -20.37 2.76
C CYS A 26 -1.52 -20.77 1.54
N LEU A 27 -1.21 -19.81 0.66
CA LEU A 27 -0.44 -20.06 -0.55
C LEU A 27 0.99 -20.54 -0.24
N LYS A 28 1.65 -19.93 0.75
CA LYS A 28 2.98 -20.36 1.17
C LYS A 28 2.98 -21.80 1.73
N ARG A 29 1.93 -22.16 2.46
CA ARG A 29 1.78 -23.54 2.98
C ARG A 29 1.67 -24.56 1.85
N GLU A 30 1.02 -24.19 0.74
CA GLU A 30 0.89 -25.03 -0.46
C GLU A 30 2.13 -24.94 -1.40
N GLY A 31 3.21 -24.34 -0.93
CA GLY A 31 4.50 -24.28 -1.66
C GLY A 31 4.59 -23.19 -2.72
N HIS A 32 3.66 -22.23 -2.75
CA HIS A 32 3.70 -21.11 -3.68
C HIS A 32 4.65 -20.02 -3.19
N LYS A 33 5.29 -19.31 -4.14
CA LYS A 33 6.09 -18.11 -3.83
C LYS A 33 5.17 -16.90 -3.84
N VAL A 34 5.19 -16.13 -2.75
CA VAL A 34 4.31 -14.97 -2.58
C VAL A 34 5.14 -13.73 -2.29
N LYS A 35 4.83 -12.65 -3.00
CA LYS A 35 5.40 -11.31 -2.76
C LYS A 35 4.27 -10.30 -2.63
N LEU A 36 4.50 -9.22 -1.89
CA LEU A 36 3.56 -8.12 -1.69
C LEU A 36 4.16 -6.83 -2.23
N PHE A 37 3.41 -6.13 -3.08
CA PHE A 37 3.66 -4.76 -3.46
C PHE A 37 2.67 -3.86 -2.72
N ASP A 38 3.17 -3.06 -1.78
CA ASP A 38 2.39 -2.19 -0.89
C ASP A 38 2.73 -0.73 -1.18
N THR A 39 1.71 0.07 -1.48
CA THR A 39 1.88 1.49 -1.83
C THR A 39 1.73 2.44 -0.64
N THR A 40 1.47 1.94 0.56
CA THR A 40 1.17 2.74 1.76
C THR A 40 2.20 3.83 2.06
N TYR A 41 3.46 3.56 1.79
CA TYR A 41 4.56 4.46 2.15
C TYR A 41 5.19 5.18 0.95
N TYR A 42 4.50 5.24 -0.17
CA TYR A 42 4.87 6.14 -1.25
C TYR A 42 4.40 7.56 -0.94
N ASN A 43 5.17 8.56 -1.40
CA ASN A 43 4.76 9.95 -1.25
C ASN A 43 3.50 10.21 -2.09
N GLU A 44 2.47 10.78 -1.48
CA GLU A 44 1.16 11.04 -2.09
C GLU A 44 1.24 11.87 -3.37
N THR A 45 2.23 12.77 -3.49
CA THR A 45 2.44 13.56 -4.71
C THR A 45 2.90 12.74 -5.90
N THR A 46 3.36 11.51 -5.70
CA THR A 46 3.82 10.60 -6.77
C THR A 46 2.77 9.56 -7.14
N VAL A 47 1.72 9.42 -6.35
CA VAL A 47 0.75 8.33 -6.48
C VAL A 47 -0.54 8.76 -7.18
N ILE A 48 -0.96 10.02 -7.08
CA ILE A 48 -2.22 10.46 -7.68
C ILE A 48 -2.11 11.89 -8.21
N ASP A 49 -2.08 12.03 -9.51
CA ASP A 49 -2.38 13.29 -10.16
C ASP A 49 -3.90 13.55 -10.02
N GLY A 50 -4.29 14.44 -9.11
CA GLY A 50 -5.64 14.98 -9.04
C GLY A 50 -6.51 14.58 -7.87
N VAL A 51 -6.09 13.73 -6.96
CA VAL A 51 -6.79 13.58 -5.67
C VAL A 51 -6.16 14.51 -4.64
N GLN A 52 -6.51 15.79 -4.75
CA GLN A 52 -6.27 16.77 -3.70
C GLN A 52 -7.35 16.65 -2.60
N ASP A 53 -7.68 15.48 -2.17
CA ASP A 53 -8.36 15.36 -0.90
C ASP A 53 -7.28 15.24 0.21
N LYS A 54 -6.62 16.35 0.43
CA LYS A 54 -5.86 16.63 1.64
C LYS A 54 -6.82 16.87 2.80
N THR A 55 -7.85 16.11 2.90
CA THR A 55 -8.55 15.98 4.18
C THR A 55 -7.58 15.21 5.05
N ASP A 56 -6.67 15.97 5.52
CA ASP A 56 -5.78 15.67 6.59
C ASP A 56 -6.41 14.69 7.57
N SER A 57 -6.26 13.41 7.28
CA SER A 57 -6.61 12.42 8.28
C SER A 57 -5.89 12.73 9.59
N ASP A 58 -4.72 13.34 9.51
CA ASP A 58 -3.94 13.77 10.64
C ASP A 58 -4.50 15.06 11.27
N GLY A 59 -4.88 16.08 10.49
CA GLY A 59 -5.54 17.28 11.01
C GLY A 59 -6.90 16.96 11.63
N THR A 60 -7.70 16.13 10.97
CA THR A 60 -9.00 15.70 11.53
C THR A 60 -8.84 14.86 12.79
N LYS A 61 -7.82 14.04 12.88
CA LYS A 61 -7.53 13.24 14.08
C LYS A 61 -7.06 14.12 15.24
N ILE A 62 -6.21 15.12 14.97
CA ILE A 62 -5.75 16.05 15.98
C ILE A 62 -6.91 16.88 16.52
N ASP A 63 -7.71 17.48 15.64
CA ASP A 63 -8.75 18.42 16.02
C ASP A 63 -10.00 17.75 16.59
N LYS A 64 -10.42 16.63 16.02
CA LYS A 64 -11.68 15.96 16.41
C LYS A 64 -11.51 14.81 17.38
N LEU A 65 -10.41 14.07 17.29
CA LEU A 65 -10.17 12.90 18.11
C LEU A 65 -9.17 13.16 19.24
N MET A 66 -8.65 14.39 19.36
CA MET A 66 -7.61 14.76 20.34
C MET A 66 -6.41 13.79 20.31
N ALA A 67 -6.17 13.19 19.17
CA ALA A 67 -5.04 12.29 18.98
C ALA A 67 -3.74 13.09 19.00
N ARG A 68 -2.78 12.68 19.80
CA ARG A 68 -1.47 13.32 19.82
C ARG A 68 -0.70 12.90 18.58
N PRO A 69 -0.12 13.85 17.81
CA PRO A 69 0.74 13.50 16.70
C PRO A 69 1.94 12.71 17.23
N VAL A 70 2.26 11.61 16.58
CA VAL A 70 3.48 10.86 16.85
C VAL A 70 4.63 11.66 16.25
N LYS A 71 5.63 11.98 17.07
CA LYS A 71 6.82 12.68 16.56
C LYS A 71 7.53 11.81 15.52
N ASP A 72 7.81 12.40 14.38
CA ASP A 72 8.63 11.77 13.34
C ASP A 72 9.94 11.26 13.95
N GLY A 73 10.29 10.01 13.66
CA GLY A 73 11.51 9.36 14.15
C GLY A 73 11.28 8.14 15.06
N HIS A 74 10.07 7.89 15.52
CA HIS A 74 9.76 6.69 16.30
C HIS A 74 9.32 5.50 15.43
N HIS A 75 9.10 5.71 14.14
CA HIS A 75 8.79 4.65 13.20
C HIS A 75 9.97 4.45 12.24
N ASN A 76 10.52 3.25 12.20
CA ASN A 76 11.50 2.82 11.20
C ASN A 76 10.85 2.69 9.80
N VAL A 77 9.99 3.66 9.45
CA VAL A 77 9.27 3.66 8.19
C VAL A 77 9.87 4.72 7.29
N THR A 78 10.43 4.27 6.18
CA THR A 78 10.98 5.15 5.16
C THR A 78 9.93 5.44 4.11
N VAL A 79 9.59 6.72 3.94
CA VAL A 79 8.73 7.16 2.83
C VAL A 79 9.51 7.06 1.52
N LYS A 80 8.90 6.46 0.51
CA LYS A 80 9.45 6.35 -0.84
C LYS A 80 9.03 7.55 -1.66
N TYR A 81 10.00 8.18 -2.34
CA TYR A 81 9.79 9.31 -3.25
C TYR A 81 9.94 8.92 -4.72
N THR A 82 10.04 7.62 -5.00
CA THR A 82 10.11 7.06 -6.35
C THR A 82 8.72 6.97 -6.98
N ASN A 83 8.65 6.83 -8.29
CA ASN A 83 7.39 6.63 -8.99
C ASN A 83 6.85 5.22 -8.71
N VAL A 84 5.64 5.13 -8.17
CA VAL A 84 5.01 3.87 -7.80
C VAL A 84 4.81 2.93 -8.99
N PHE A 85 4.49 3.47 -10.17
CA PHE A 85 4.24 2.67 -11.37
C PHE A 85 5.53 2.10 -11.96
N GLU A 86 6.62 2.89 -11.94
CA GLU A 86 7.94 2.42 -12.35
C GLU A 86 8.46 1.32 -11.42
N ASP A 87 8.31 1.51 -10.11
CA ASP A 87 8.68 0.51 -9.11
C ASP A 87 7.84 -0.75 -9.24
N PHE A 88 6.54 -0.62 -9.51
CA PHE A 88 5.67 -1.76 -9.75
C PHE A 88 6.08 -2.53 -11.02
N HIS A 89 6.35 -1.83 -12.11
CA HIS A 89 6.81 -2.44 -13.34
C HIS A 89 8.11 -3.21 -13.14
N LYS A 90 9.06 -2.62 -12.43
CA LYS A 90 10.33 -3.27 -12.06
C LYS A 90 10.08 -4.52 -11.23
N GLU A 91 9.19 -4.44 -10.23
CA GLU A 91 8.83 -5.55 -9.37
C GLU A 91 8.22 -6.73 -10.17
N VAL A 92 7.35 -6.43 -11.14
CA VAL A 92 6.76 -7.44 -12.02
C VAL A 92 7.84 -8.11 -12.88
N LEU A 93 8.77 -7.34 -13.44
CA LEU A 93 9.87 -7.90 -14.25
C LEU A 93 10.83 -8.77 -13.42
N GLU A 94 11.14 -8.34 -12.20
CA GLU A 94 12.08 -9.08 -11.34
C GLU A 94 11.47 -10.35 -10.72
N PHE A 95 10.22 -10.27 -10.31
CA PHE A 95 9.55 -11.41 -9.66
C PHE A 95 8.93 -12.39 -10.64
N ASP A 96 8.62 -11.92 -11.86
CA ASP A 96 7.97 -12.69 -12.93
C ASP A 96 6.75 -13.48 -12.41
N PRO A 97 5.70 -12.78 -11.91
CA PRO A 97 4.55 -13.43 -11.31
C PRO A 97 3.70 -14.13 -12.37
N GLU A 98 3.17 -15.30 -12.02
CA GLU A 98 2.19 -16.04 -12.82
C GLU A 98 0.76 -15.57 -12.51
N LEU A 99 0.57 -14.93 -11.35
CA LEU A 99 -0.68 -14.33 -10.92
C LEU A 99 -0.41 -13.02 -10.19
N ILE A 100 -1.11 -11.96 -10.61
CA ILE A 100 -1.20 -10.70 -9.89
C ILE A 100 -2.60 -10.61 -9.27
N ALA A 101 -2.67 -10.47 -7.96
CA ALA A 101 -3.92 -10.38 -7.20
C ALA A 101 -3.94 -9.06 -6.42
N MET A 102 -4.98 -8.27 -6.64
CA MET A 102 -5.15 -6.98 -5.98
C MET A 102 -6.22 -7.06 -4.90
N SER A 103 -5.94 -6.46 -3.75
CA SER A 103 -6.93 -6.22 -2.70
C SER A 103 -6.94 -4.74 -2.36
N CYS A 104 -8.04 -4.08 -2.58
CA CYS A 104 -8.20 -2.65 -2.28
C CYS A 104 -9.57 -2.38 -1.66
N THR A 105 -9.66 -1.26 -0.96
CA THR A 105 -10.94 -0.68 -0.56
C THR A 105 -11.53 0.15 -1.69
N GLU A 106 -12.80 0.54 -1.54
CA GLU A 106 -13.48 1.39 -2.49
C GLU A 106 -12.71 2.70 -2.73
N ASP A 107 -12.21 3.32 -1.65
CA ASP A 107 -11.45 4.57 -1.72
C ASP A 107 -10.13 4.44 -2.50
N MET A 108 -9.52 3.25 -2.45
CA MET A 108 -8.25 2.97 -3.11
C MET A 108 -8.41 2.36 -4.51
N PHE A 109 -9.64 2.12 -4.95
CA PHE A 109 -9.91 1.47 -6.23
C PHE A 109 -9.31 2.24 -7.42
N ARG A 110 -9.38 3.57 -7.39
CA ARG A 110 -8.80 4.41 -8.46
C ARG A 110 -7.30 4.21 -8.62
N LEU A 111 -6.57 4.11 -7.51
CA LEU A 111 -5.14 3.82 -7.55
C LEU A 111 -4.87 2.41 -8.08
N GLY A 112 -5.72 1.46 -7.71
CA GLY A 112 -5.56 0.06 -8.13
C GLY A 112 -5.78 -0.19 -9.62
N ILE A 113 -6.59 0.62 -10.29
CA ILE A 113 -6.90 0.44 -11.73
C ILE A 113 -6.00 1.22 -12.68
N GLN A 114 -5.13 2.07 -12.17
CA GLN A 114 -4.10 2.78 -12.94
C GLN A 114 -2.93 1.85 -13.27
#